data_cd9c06b404e71fb90a171ed11f837bfc
#
_entry.id   cd9c06b404e71fb90a171ed11f837bfc
#
_cell.length_a   1.000
_cell.length_b   1.000
_cell.length_c   1.000
_cell.angle_alpha   90.00
_cell.angle_beta   90.00
_cell.angle_gamma   90.00
#
_symmetry.space_group_name_H-M   'P 1'
#
loop_
_entity.id
_entity.type
_entity.pdbx_description
1 polymer ?
#
loop_
_entity_poly.entity_id
_entity_poly.type
_entity_poly.pdbx_seq_one_letter_code
_entity_poly.pdbx_strand_id
1 'polypeptide(L)'
;MVHIKTKEGASLWIALLAAVIVAVGMTLLDVVWWITLCTSVGVFVVVALAALFIIRKYVAYKLKPIYSIVLSRDVHTNEIFSELKDKRVENIGEELTAWADTNDREIARLKEAECFRKQYLGNVAHELKTPIFNIQGYISTLLDGGLEDELINRKYLERAEKSIDRLINIVNDLDTISKLESSMNKLNLEKFDVVALAKEIAEQAEMEADRKGIKITVKGAENLPSPFWVMADKHYIGQVFVNLIINSVRYGKEGGMTRIHFRDMLDKILVEVEDNGSGIGKEDLPRVFERFYRTDKGRSREQGGTGLGLAIVKHIVEAHGERFTDRSEPGVGS
;
A
#
# COMPACT_ATOMS: atom_id res chain seq x y z
N MET A 1 23.26 -27.37 12.57
CA MET A 1 23.41 -28.83 12.37
C MET A 1 24.70 -29.44 12.96
N VAL A 2 25.83 -28.74 12.98
CA VAL A 2 27.15 -29.26 13.51
C VAL A 2 27.16 -29.39 15.05
N HIS A 3 26.38 -28.57 15.80
CA HIS A 3 26.42 -28.55 17.27
C HIS A 3 25.60 -29.67 17.95
N ILE A 4 24.64 -30.28 17.24
CA ILE A 4 23.83 -31.40 17.79
C ILE A 4 24.61 -32.70 17.69
N LYS A 5 25.37 -32.95 16.60
CA LYS A 5 26.25 -34.13 16.47
C LYS A 5 27.35 -34.22 17.52
N THR A 6 27.87 -33.07 17.99
CA THR A 6 28.91 -33.04 19.03
C THR A 6 28.40 -33.39 20.44
N LYS A 7 27.11 -33.10 20.76
CA LYS A 7 26.52 -33.39 22.07
C LYS A 7 26.11 -34.85 22.24
N GLU A 8 25.60 -35.48 21.19
CA GLU A 8 25.36 -36.93 21.17
C GLU A 8 26.68 -37.72 21.20
N GLY A 9 27.72 -37.22 20.50
CA GLY A 9 29.07 -37.74 20.60
C GLY A 9 29.65 -37.67 22.02
N ALA A 10 29.43 -36.56 22.74
CA ALA A 10 29.91 -36.40 24.11
C ALA A 10 29.23 -37.38 25.11
N SER A 11 27.92 -37.64 24.95
CA SER A 11 27.23 -38.62 25.81
C SER A 11 27.72 -40.05 25.57
N LEU A 12 28.01 -40.41 24.35
CA LEU A 12 28.59 -41.69 23.96
C LEU A 12 30.01 -41.87 24.56
N TRP A 13 30.86 -40.82 24.53
CA TRP A 13 32.20 -40.86 25.13
C TRP A 13 32.14 -41.00 26.65
N ILE A 14 31.22 -40.34 27.34
CA ILE A 14 31.02 -40.47 28.80
C ILE A 14 30.60 -41.90 29.16
N ALA A 15 29.66 -42.49 28.42
CA ALA A 15 29.22 -43.86 28.63
C ALA A 15 30.33 -44.88 28.35
N LEU A 16 31.15 -44.65 27.31
CA LEU A 16 32.31 -45.49 26.97
C LEU A 16 33.36 -45.43 28.09
N LEU A 17 33.66 -44.26 28.62
CA LEU A 17 34.62 -44.04 29.70
C LEU A 17 34.17 -44.71 30.99
N ALA A 18 32.88 -44.62 31.36
CA ALA A 18 32.32 -45.32 32.50
C ALA A 18 32.40 -46.86 32.37
N ALA A 19 32.10 -47.41 31.18
CA ALA A 19 32.20 -48.83 30.92
C ALA A 19 33.65 -49.34 31.01
N VAL A 20 34.63 -48.57 30.51
CA VAL A 20 36.05 -48.89 30.62
C VAL A 20 36.53 -48.91 32.09
N ILE A 21 36.15 -47.95 32.88
CA ILE A 21 36.48 -47.88 34.32
C ILE A 21 35.98 -49.14 35.06
N VAL A 22 34.73 -49.53 34.77
CA VAL A 22 34.13 -50.73 35.39
C VAL A 22 34.85 -51.97 34.93
N ALA A 23 35.21 -52.10 33.65
CA ALA A 23 35.96 -53.24 33.11
C ALA A 23 37.35 -53.37 33.76
N VAL A 24 38.11 -52.28 33.88
CA VAL A 24 39.41 -52.24 34.56
C VAL A 24 39.28 -52.59 36.03
N GLY A 25 38.29 -52.09 36.73
CA GLY A 25 38.03 -52.43 38.16
C GLY A 25 37.72 -53.90 38.36
N MET A 26 36.97 -54.54 37.47
CA MET A 26 36.62 -55.97 37.56
C MET A 26 37.75 -56.88 37.15
N THR A 27 38.62 -56.49 36.24
CA THR A 27 39.83 -57.29 35.90
C THR A 27 40.86 -57.30 37.05
N LEU A 28 40.92 -56.23 37.83
CA LEU A 28 41.78 -56.17 39.03
C LEU A 28 41.29 -57.06 40.18
N LEU A 29 40.03 -57.52 40.17
CA LEU A 29 39.40 -58.38 41.18
C LEU A 29 39.34 -59.87 40.79
N ASP A 30 40.10 -60.33 39.80
CA ASP A 30 40.09 -61.71 39.26
C ASP A 30 38.70 -62.30 38.94
N VAL A 31 37.75 -61.45 38.50
CA VAL A 31 36.40 -61.87 38.12
C VAL A 31 36.40 -62.50 36.73
N VAL A 32 35.62 -63.55 36.52
CA VAL A 32 35.47 -64.28 35.24
C VAL A 32 35.15 -63.28 34.11
N TRP A 33 35.95 -63.28 33.08
CA TRP A 33 35.93 -62.29 31.99
C TRP A 33 34.54 -62.06 31.31
N TRP A 34 33.68 -63.09 31.27
CA TRP A 34 32.31 -62.99 30.79
C TRP A 34 31.43 -62.04 31.64
N ILE A 35 31.60 -62.06 32.97
CA ILE A 35 30.85 -61.22 33.89
C ILE A 35 31.30 -59.78 33.73
N THR A 36 32.62 -59.54 33.56
CA THR A 36 33.14 -58.20 33.28
C THR A 36 32.63 -57.61 31.97
N LEU A 37 32.55 -58.42 30.93
CA LEU A 37 32.00 -57.97 29.62
C LEU A 37 30.52 -57.61 29.75
N CYS A 38 29.69 -58.47 30.35
CA CYS A 38 28.25 -58.25 30.51
C CYS A 38 27.94 -57.01 31.39
N THR A 39 28.66 -56.83 32.47
CA THR A 39 28.49 -55.67 33.35
C THR A 39 28.95 -54.37 32.71
N SER A 40 30.07 -54.39 31.98
CA SER A 40 30.53 -53.18 31.26
C SER A 40 29.56 -52.77 30.14
N VAL A 41 28.99 -53.70 29.39
CA VAL A 41 27.97 -53.44 28.37
C VAL A 41 26.69 -52.92 29.03
N GLY A 42 26.26 -53.53 30.14
CA GLY A 42 25.09 -53.11 30.91
C GLY A 42 25.21 -51.66 31.41
N VAL A 43 26.36 -51.33 32.01
CA VAL A 43 26.64 -49.96 32.48
C VAL A 43 26.70 -48.97 31.32
N PHE A 44 27.35 -49.34 30.20
CA PHE A 44 27.38 -48.50 29.01
C PHE A 44 25.97 -48.16 28.54
N VAL A 45 25.07 -49.13 28.39
CA VAL A 45 23.70 -48.93 27.93
C VAL A 45 22.88 -48.03 28.90
N VAL A 46 23.01 -48.30 30.21
CA VAL A 46 22.27 -47.51 31.21
C VAL A 46 22.74 -46.05 31.25
N VAL A 47 24.05 -45.82 31.20
CA VAL A 47 24.61 -44.44 31.21
C VAL A 47 24.29 -43.72 29.92
N ALA A 48 24.34 -44.41 28.76
CA ALA A 48 23.95 -43.83 27.48
C ALA A 48 22.47 -43.41 27.43
N LEU A 49 21.57 -44.28 27.91
CA LEU A 49 20.14 -43.98 27.99
C LEU A 49 19.83 -42.83 28.98
N ALA A 50 20.49 -42.82 30.14
CA ALA A 50 20.35 -41.74 31.11
C ALA A 50 20.85 -40.40 30.54
N ALA A 51 22.00 -40.39 29.88
CA ALA A 51 22.55 -39.20 29.23
C ALA A 51 21.61 -38.66 28.11
N LEU A 52 21.09 -39.55 27.24
CA LEU A 52 20.12 -39.17 26.21
C LEU A 52 18.83 -38.59 26.82
N PHE A 53 18.33 -39.18 27.88
CA PHE A 53 17.13 -38.68 28.60
C PHE A 53 17.37 -37.29 29.21
N ILE A 54 18.50 -37.07 29.85
CA ILE A 54 18.88 -35.78 30.46
C ILE A 54 19.04 -34.72 29.38
N ILE A 55 19.71 -35.03 28.26
CA ILE A 55 19.92 -34.11 27.14
C ILE A 55 18.55 -33.72 26.52
N ARG A 56 17.68 -34.68 26.24
CA ARG A 56 16.33 -34.40 25.73
C ARG A 56 15.52 -33.51 26.66
N LYS A 57 15.53 -33.82 27.98
CA LYS A 57 14.82 -33.02 28.98
C LYS A 57 15.38 -31.62 29.12
N TYR A 58 16.71 -31.45 29.09
CA TYR A 58 17.39 -30.16 29.20
C TYR A 58 17.16 -29.28 27.97
N VAL A 59 17.22 -29.84 26.75
CA VAL A 59 16.93 -29.13 25.51
C VAL A 59 15.47 -28.67 25.47
N ALA A 60 14.54 -29.55 25.82
CA ALA A 60 13.12 -29.21 25.91
C ALA A 60 12.86 -28.09 26.92
N TYR A 61 13.51 -28.13 28.12
CA TYR A 61 13.37 -27.10 29.16
C TYR A 61 13.95 -25.75 28.71
N LYS A 62 15.10 -25.70 28.06
CA LYS A 62 15.73 -24.45 27.59
C LYS A 62 15.05 -23.82 26.40
N LEU A 63 14.43 -24.61 25.51
CA LEU A 63 13.70 -24.09 24.35
C LEU A 63 12.29 -23.61 24.71
N LYS A 64 11.69 -24.14 25.76
CA LYS A 64 10.34 -23.78 26.20
C LYS A 64 10.10 -22.26 26.42
N PRO A 65 10.98 -21.50 27.12
CA PRO A 65 10.76 -20.06 27.32
C PRO A 65 10.97 -19.25 26.05
N ILE A 66 11.85 -19.66 25.13
CA ILE A 66 12.05 -19.00 23.85
C ILE A 66 10.78 -19.16 23.00
N TYR A 67 10.21 -20.35 22.99
CA TYR A 67 8.99 -20.67 22.28
C TYR A 67 7.78 -19.91 22.83
N SER A 68 7.67 -19.76 24.15
CA SER A 68 6.58 -19.01 24.77
C SER A 68 6.63 -17.51 24.46
N ILE A 69 7.82 -16.93 24.32
CA ILE A 69 8.00 -15.49 23.98
C ILE A 69 7.65 -15.23 22.53
N VAL A 70 8.00 -16.12 21.61
CA VAL A 70 7.74 -15.99 20.17
C VAL A 70 6.24 -16.16 19.86
N LEU A 71 5.57 -17.11 20.54
CA LEU A 71 4.15 -17.42 20.32
C LEU A 71 3.18 -16.60 21.20
N SER A 72 3.63 -16.00 22.31
CA SER A 72 2.73 -15.24 23.20
C SER A 72 2.21 -13.93 22.64
N ARG A 73 2.61 -13.56 21.44
CA ARG A 73 2.14 -12.36 20.74
C ARG A 73 0.86 -12.57 19.91
N ASP A 74 0.46 -13.81 19.66
CA ASP A 74 -0.80 -14.14 18.99
C ASP A 74 -1.81 -14.76 19.96
N VAL A 75 -3.01 -14.21 20.02
CA VAL A 75 -4.05 -14.31 21.05
C VAL A 75 -4.73 -15.70 21.19
N HIS A 76 -4.31 -16.74 20.48
CA HIS A 76 -4.93 -18.09 20.51
C HIS A 76 -4.01 -19.21 21.03
N THR A 77 -3.33 -18.97 22.17
CA THR A 77 -2.25 -19.83 22.67
C THR A 77 -2.67 -21.16 23.32
N ASN A 78 -3.92 -21.36 23.66
CA ASN A 78 -4.30 -22.56 24.45
C ASN A 78 -4.54 -23.84 23.61
N GLU A 79 -4.92 -23.73 22.35
CA GLU A 79 -5.10 -24.90 21.47
C GLU A 79 -3.79 -25.39 20.88
N ILE A 80 -2.85 -24.48 20.60
CA ILE A 80 -1.55 -24.80 20.01
C ILE A 80 -0.65 -25.56 20.99
N PHE A 81 -0.77 -25.32 22.31
CA PHE A 81 0.01 -26.05 23.32
C PHE A 81 -0.35 -27.53 23.41
N SER A 82 -1.55 -27.96 23.04
CA SER A 82 -1.94 -29.36 23.03
C SER A 82 -1.38 -30.14 21.82
N GLU A 83 -1.23 -29.46 20.67
CA GLU A 83 -0.66 -30.05 19.45
C GLU A 83 0.88 -30.12 19.48
N LEU A 84 1.54 -29.22 20.20
CA LEU A 84 3.00 -29.16 20.28
C LEU A 84 3.64 -30.28 21.13
N LYS A 85 2.85 -31.01 21.90
CA LYS A 85 3.35 -32.09 22.75
C LYS A 85 3.87 -33.30 21.95
N ASP A 86 3.46 -33.41 20.67
CA ASP A 86 3.79 -34.55 19.81
C ASP A 86 4.68 -34.24 18.60
N LYS A 87 5.02 -32.94 18.35
CA LYS A 87 5.85 -32.56 17.19
C LYS A 87 7.35 -32.71 17.50
N ARG A 88 8.07 -33.38 16.60
CA ARG A 88 9.53 -33.55 16.68
C ARG A 88 10.26 -32.22 16.60
N VAL A 89 11.37 -32.09 17.30
CA VAL A 89 12.23 -30.90 17.38
C VAL A 89 12.72 -30.40 16.00
N GLU A 90 12.71 -31.27 14.98
CA GLU A 90 13.12 -30.96 13.60
C GLU A 90 12.16 -29.99 12.90
N ASN A 91 10.86 -30.02 13.22
CA ASN A 91 9.88 -29.11 12.61
C ASN A 91 9.92 -27.70 13.21
N ILE A 92 10.46 -27.55 14.42
CA ILE A 92 10.55 -26.27 15.15
C ILE A 92 11.50 -25.29 14.42
N GLY A 93 12.57 -25.78 13.82
CA GLY A 93 13.51 -24.95 13.05
C GLY A 93 12.86 -24.33 11.79
N GLU A 94 12.04 -25.11 11.10
CA GLU A 94 11.33 -24.64 9.89
C GLU A 94 10.21 -23.65 10.25
N GLU A 95 9.46 -23.91 11.33
CA GLU A 95 8.42 -22.99 11.81
C GLU A 95 9.01 -21.65 12.30
N LEU A 96 10.16 -21.66 12.98
CA LEU A 96 10.85 -20.43 13.39
C LEU A 96 11.40 -19.62 12.21
N THR A 97 11.93 -20.28 11.19
CA THR A 97 12.39 -19.58 9.97
C THR A 97 11.21 -19.01 9.20
N ALA A 98 10.12 -19.74 9.05
CA ALA A 98 8.90 -19.24 8.40
C ALA A 98 8.30 -18.04 9.16
N TRP A 99 8.30 -18.08 10.51
CA TRP A 99 7.87 -16.97 11.33
C TRP A 99 8.79 -15.75 11.19
N ALA A 100 10.13 -15.96 11.21
CA ALA A 100 11.10 -14.88 11.02
C ALA A 100 10.90 -14.21 9.64
N ASP A 101 10.75 -14.99 8.57
CA ASP A 101 10.50 -14.49 7.22
C ASP A 101 9.18 -13.70 7.13
N THR A 102 8.14 -14.17 7.83
CA THR A 102 6.84 -13.49 7.86
C THR A 102 6.94 -12.15 8.61
N ASN A 103 7.63 -12.16 9.76
CA ASN A 103 7.84 -10.96 10.57
C ASN A 103 8.72 -9.93 9.85
N ASP A 104 9.76 -10.37 9.14
CA ASP A 104 10.61 -9.50 8.33
C ASP A 104 9.83 -8.85 7.17
N ARG A 105 8.93 -9.61 6.52
CA ARG A 105 8.02 -9.07 5.50
C ARG A 105 7.04 -8.04 6.09
N GLU A 106 6.50 -8.31 7.26
CA GLU A 106 5.60 -7.38 7.95
C GLU A 106 6.32 -6.10 8.38
N ILE A 107 7.53 -6.22 8.94
CA ILE A 107 8.38 -5.07 9.28
C ILE A 107 8.73 -4.27 8.02
N ALA A 108 9.09 -4.91 6.92
CA ALA A 108 9.36 -4.23 5.66
C ALA A 108 8.12 -3.47 5.17
N ARG A 109 6.95 -4.10 5.18
CA ARG A 109 5.67 -3.48 4.81
C ARG A 109 5.30 -2.28 5.70
N LEU A 110 5.50 -2.41 7.03
CA LEU A 110 5.24 -1.32 7.96
C LEU A 110 6.20 -0.14 7.74
N LYS A 111 7.48 -0.40 7.47
CA LYS A 111 8.46 0.64 7.13
C LYS A 111 8.13 1.34 5.82
N GLU A 112 7.69 0.60 4.82
CA GLU A 112 7.24 1.15 3.53
C GLU A 112 6.01 2.06 3.73
N ALA A 113 5.01 1.58 4.47
CA ALA A 113 3.83 2.36 4.81
C ALA A 113 4.16 3.63 5.61
N GLU A 114 5.12 3.54 6.56
CA GLU A 114 5.61 4.71 7.32
C GLU A 114 6.33 5.71 6.41
N CYS A 115 7.19 5.23 5.52
CA CYS A 115 7.88 6.07 4.54
C CYS A 115 6.87 6.79 3.62
N PHE A 116 5.90 6.05 3.10
CA PHE A 116 4.82 6.60 2.28
C PHE A 116 4.02 7.67 3.05
N ARG A 117 3.67 7.41 4.31
CA ARG A 117 2.95 8.39 5.15
C ARG A 117 3.77 9.65 5.39
N LYS A 118 5.08 9.54 5.66
CA LYS A 118 5.97 10.70 5.83
C LYS A 118 6.06 11.52 4.55
N GLN A 119 6.22 10.86 3.40
CA GLN A 119 6.27 11.52 2.10
C GLN A 119 4.93 12.22 1.78
N TYR A 120 3.81 11.56 2.05
CA TYR A 120 2.48 12.14 1.88
C TYR A 120 2.31 13.42 2.70
N LEU A 121 2.60 13.39 4.00
CA LEU A 121 2.52 14.57 4.87
C LEU A 121 3.45 15.70 4.42
N GLY A 122 4.66 15.36 3.95
CA GLY A 122 5.61 16.33 3.39
C GLY A 122 5.05 17.00 2.13
N ASN A 123 4.43 16.23 1.24
CA ASN A 123 3.83 16.76 0.01
C ASN A 123 2.61 17.64 0.33
N VAL A 124 1.74 17.23 1.26
CA VAL A 124 0.61 18.07 1.74
C VAL A 124 1.11 19.39 2.26
N ALA A 125 2.08 19.37 3.18
CA ALA A 125 2.64 20.58 3.76
C ALA A 125 3.24 21.52 2.69
N HIS A 126 3.94 20.97 1.70
CA HIS A 126 4.52 21.73 0.60
C HIS A 126 3.46 22.37 -0.30
N GLU A 127 2.42 21.61 -0.69
CA GLU A 127 1.36 22.12 -1.56
C GLU A 127 0.43 23.14 -0.87
N LEU A 128 0.27 23.06 0.46
CA LEU A 128 -0.43 24.07 1.25
C LEU A 128 0.43 25.32 1.47
N LYS A 129 1.72 25.18 1.70
CA LYS A 129 2.63 26.28 1.99
C LYS A 129 2.74 27.28 0.84
N THR A 130 2.77 26.80 -0.39
CA THR A 130 2.94 27.64 -1.58
C THR A 130 1.80 28.67 -1.75
N PRO A 131 0.50 28.29 -1.79
CA PRO A 131 -0.57 29.27 -1.89
C PRO A 131 -0.65 30.20 -0.69
N ILE A 132 -0.37 29.71 0.54
CA ILE A 132 -0.35 30.55 1.74
C ILE A 132 0.70 31.68 1.62
N PHE A 133 1.92 31.36 1.22
CA PHE A 133 2.94 32.40 1.05
C PHE A 133 2.64 33.35 -0.11
N ASN A 134 2.02 32.85 -1.20
CA ASN A 134 1.59 33.71 -2.29
C ASN A 134 0.52 34.72 -1.81
N ILE A 135 -0.49 34.27 -1.07
CA ILE A 135 -1.52 35.14 -0.47
C ILE A 135 -0.85 36.17 0.43
N GLN A 136 0.03 35.73 1.34
CA GLN A 136 0.74 36.62 2.25
C GLN A 136 1.54 37.66 1.47
N GLY A 137 2.30 37.26 0.44
CA GLY A 137 3.08 38.17 -0.38
C GLY A 137 2.23 39.20 -1.13
N TYR A 138 1.10 38.78 -1.72
CA TYR A 138 0.18 39.71 -2.40
C TYR A 138 -0.44 40.71 -1.43
N ILE A 139 -0.87 40.26 -0.26
CA ILE A 139 -1.45 41.13 0.77
C ILE A 139 -0.39 42.09 1.31
N SER A 140 0.85 41.64 1.61
CA SER A 140 1.93 42.51 2.06
C SER A 140 2.22 43.60 1.02
N THR A 141 2.29 43.26 -0.26
CA THR A 141 2.56 44.25 -1.33
C THR A 141 1.43 45.29 -1.41
N LEU A 142 0.19 44.88 -1.23
CA LEU A 142 -0.95 45.81 -1.20
C LEU A 142 -0.87 46.77 -0.01
N LEU A 143 -0.51 46.24 1.17
CA LEU A 143 -0.35 47.07 2.38
C LEU A 143 0.85 48.02 2.32
N ASP A 144 1.91 47.66 1.61
CA ASP A 144 3.13 48.47 1.42
C ASP A 144 2.99 49.56 0.33
N GLY A 145 1.76 49.98 0.02
CA GLY A 145 1.42 51.05 -0.91
C GLY A 145 0.84 50.60 -2.25
N GLY A 146 0.75 49.28 -2.47
CA GLY A 146 0.13 48.73 -3.70
C GLY A 146 -1.39 48.91 -3.75
N LEU A 147 -2.02 49.29 -2.63
CA LEU A 147 -3.45 49.55 -2.57
C LEU A 147 -3.83 50.80 -3.33
N GLU A 148 -2.99 51.82 -3.32
CA GLU A 148 -3.19 53.10 -4.01
C GLU A 148 -2.81 53.02 -5.50
N ASP A 149 -2.15 51.95 -5.95
CA ASP A 149 -1.76 51.76 -7.34
C ASP A 149 -2.85 50.96 -8.10
N GLU A 150 -3.60 51.66 -8.91
CA GLU A 150 -4.72 51.10 -9.72
C GLU A 150 -4.26 50.00 -10.69
N LEU A 151 -3.00 49.95 -11.09
CA LEU A 151 -2.45 48.98 -12.01
C LEU A 151 -2.21 47.61 -11.35
N ILE A 152 -1.96 47.61 -10.04
CA ILE A 152 -1.56 46.40 -9.33
C ILE A 152 -2.57 45.93 -8.30
N ASN A 153 -3.37 46.85 -7.69
CA ASN A 153 -4.24 46.51 -6.59
C ASN A 153 -5.24 45.39 -6.97
N ARG A 154 -5.96 45.56 -8.05
CA ARG A 154 -6.94 44.58 -8.54
C ARG A 154 -6.24 43.27 -8.94
N LYS A 155 -5.11 43.37 -9.63
CA LYS A 155 -4.34 42.22 -10.09
C LYS A 155 -3.83 41.37 -8.92
N TYR A 156 -3.40 41.97 -7.82
CA TYR A 156 -2.91 41.23 -6.65
C TYR A 156 -4.07 40.65 -5.83
N LEU A 157 -5.21 41.33 -5.74
CA LEU A 157 -6.43 40.76 -5.16
C LEU A 157 -6.91 39.52 -5.92
N GLU A 158 -6.99 39.59 -7.26
CA GLU A 158 -7.35 38.46 -8.11
C GLU A 158 -6.36 37.29 -8.00
N ARG A 159 -5.07 37.56 -7.80
CA ARG A 159 -4.04 36.52 -7.57
C ARG A 159 -4.18 35.90 -6.19
N ALA A 160 -4.51 36.69 -5.17
CA ALA A 160 -4.75 36.19 -3.83
C ALA A 160 -6.00 35.30 -3.81
N GLU A 161 -7.09 35.73 -4.47
CA GLU A 161 -8.32 34.95 -4.63
C GLU A 161 -8.06 33.60 -5.32
N LYS A 162 -7.35 33.58 -6.44
CA LYS A 162 -6.95 32.32 -7.11
C LYS A 162 -6.12 31.40 -6.23
N SER A 163 -5.29 31.98 -5.34
CA SER A 163 -4.50 31.17 -4.40
C SER A 163 -5.37 30.59 -3.28
N ILE A 164 -6.41 31.31 -2.86
CA ILE A 164 -7.42 30.81 -1.91
C ILE A 164 -8.23 29.67 -2.54
N ASP A 165 -8.73 29.86 -3.76
CA ASP A 165 -9.48 28.82 -4.48
C ASP A 165 -8.66 27.53 -4.63
N ARG A 166 -7.36 27.69 -4.95
CA ARG A 166 -6.45 26.55 -4.99
C ARG A 166 -6.32 25.85 -3.64
N LEU A 167 -6.23 26.61 -2.54
CA LEU A 167 -6.15 26.06 -1.19
C LEU A 167 -7.41 25.27 -0.83
N ILE A 168 -8.58 25.83 -1.15
CA ILE A 168 -9.88 25.18 -0.94
C ILE A 168 -9.94 23.85 -1.70
N ASN A 169 -9.51 23.83 -2.97
CA ASN A 169 -9.49 22.62 -3.79
C ASN A 169 -8.56 21.54 -3.21
N ILE A 170 -7.35 21.92 -2.73
CA ILE A 170 -6.45 20.99 -2.07
C ILE A 170 -7.09 20.37 -0.82
N VAL A 171 -7.75 21.19 0.02
CA VAL A 171 -8.41 20.72 1.24
C VAL A 171 -9.57 19.77 0.91
N ASN A 172 -10.41 20.11 -0.07
CA ASN A 172 -11.51 19.25 -0.52
C ASN A 172 -11.01 17.91 -1.10
N ASP A 173 -9.95 17.96 -1.90
CA ASP A 173 -9.30 16.75 -2.46
C ASP A 173 -8.78 15.84 -1.34
N LEU A 174 -8.13 16.41 -0.32
CA LEU A 174 -7.62 15.67 0.83
C LEU A 174 -8.75 15.07 1.68
N ASP A 175 -9.83 15.82 1.90
CA ASP A 175 -11.02 15.33 2.62
C ASP A 175 -11.65 14.15 1.88
N THR A 176 -11.78 14.25 0.56
CA THR A 176 -12.30 13.17 -0.29
C THR A 176 -11.44 11.90 -0.18
N ILE A 177 -10.11 12.03 -0.30
CA ILE A 177 -9.20 10.89 -0.16
C ILE A 177 -9.31 10.28 1.24
N SER A 178 -9.33 11.11 2.28
CA SER A 178 -9.47 10.67 3.68
C SER A 178 -10.76 9.90 3.92
N LYS A 179 -11.87 10.38 3.36
CA LYS A 179 -13.17 9.69 3.45
C LYS A 179 -13.18 8.35 2.74
N LEU A 180 -12.59 8.27 1.55
CA LEU A 180 -12.52 7.02 0.77
C LEU A 180 -11.58 5.99 1.39
N GLU A 181 -10.52 6.41 2.09
CA GLU A 181 -9.60 5.51 2.79
C GLU A 181 -10.13 5.00 4.12
N SER A 182 -11.05 5.75 4.74
CA SER A 182 -11.65 5.28 5.98
C SER A 182 -12.63 4.14 5.67
N SER A 183 -12.33 2.93 6.18
CA SER A 183 -13.20 1.75 6.07
C SER A 183 -14.61 1.95 6.66
N MET A 184 -14.89 3.09 7.27
CA MET A 184 -16.18 3.48 7.84
C MET A 184 -17.13 4.15 6.85
N ASN A 185 -16.66 4.67 5.72
CA ASN A 185 -17.53 5.32 4.75
C ASN A 185 -18.18 4.29 3.81
N LYS A 186 -19.44 4.00 4.06
CA LYS A 186 -20.29 3.28 3.10
C LYS A 186 -20.63 4.22 1.96
N LEU A 187 -20.37 3.81 0.72
CA LEU A 187 -20.84 4.48 -0.47
C LEU A 187 -22.38 4.60 -0.41
N ASN A 188 -22.91 5.75 -0.77
CA ASN A 188 -24.35 5.94 -0.94
C ASN A 188 -24.75 5.50 -2.35
N LEU A 189 -24.94 4.19 -2.51
CA LEU A 189 -25.29 3.63 -3.80
C LEU A 189 -26.73 3.98 -4.17
N GLU A 190 -26.91 4.69 -5.28
CA GLU A 190 -28.21 5.04 -5.84
C GLU A 190 -28.27 4.72 -7.34
N LYS A 191 -29.50 4.55 -7.84
CA LYS A 191 -29.71 4.29 -9.26
C LYS A 191 -29.85 5.61 -10.02
N PHE A 192 -28.98 5.88 -10.97
CA PHE A 192 -29.01 7.09 -11.79
C PHE A 192 -28.54 6.84 -13.21
N ASP A 193 -28.86 7.74 -14.12
CA ASP A 193 -28.38 7.73 -15.52
C ASP A 193 -26.97 8.34 -15.60
N VAL A 194 -25.98 7.50 -15.86
CA VAL A 194 -24.57 7.93 -15.91
C VAL A 194 -24.27 8.81 -17.12
N VAL A 195 -25.01 8.67 -18.22
CA VAL A 195 -24.86 9.51 -19.42
C VAL A 195 -25.41 10.92 -19.14
N ALA A 196 -26.55 11.01 -18.46
CA ALA A 196 -27.12 12.29 -18.05
C ALA A 196 -26.18 13.05 -17.10
N LEU A 197 -25.59 12.35 -16.13
CA LEU A 197 -24.59 12.92 -15.22
C LEU A 197 -23.35 13.43 -15.97
N ALA A 198 -22.82 12.65 -16.91
CA ALA A 198 -21.65 13.07 -17.71
C ALA A 198 -21.96 14.29 -18.58
N LYS A 199 -23.15 14.39 -19.16
CA LYS A 199 -23.59 15.57 -19.92
C LYS A 199 -23.67 16.82 -19.04
N GLU A 200 -24.28 16.71 -17.88
CA GLU A 200 -24.38 17.80 -16.91
C GLU A 200 -22.99 18.35 -16.54
N ILE A 201 -22.02 17.46 -16.27
CA ILE A 201 -20.65 17.87 -15.91
C ILE A 201 -19.90 18.43 -17.13
N ALA A 202 -20.11 17.86 -18.34
CA ALA A 202 -19.52 18.38 -19.56
C ALA A 202 -19.99 19.82 -19.85
N GLU A 203 -21.29 20.12 -19.67
CA GLU A 203 -21.87 21.47 -19.79
C GLU A 203 -21.24 22.45 -18.77
N GLN A 204 -21.04 22.02 -17.51
CA GLN A 204 -20.37 22.84 -16.51
C GLN A 204 -18.92 23.19 -16.88
N ALA A 205 -18.20 22.28 -17.56
CA ALA A 205 -16.84 22.49 -18.01
C ALA A 205 -16.70 23.26 -19.34
N GLU A 206 -17.81 23.48 -20.06
CA GLU A 206 -17.82 24.07 -21.40
C GLU A 206 -17.19 25.47 -21.42
N MET A 207 -17.50 26.30 -20.42
CA MET A 207 -16.95 27.66 -20.32
C MET A 207 -15.42 27.68 -20.19
N GLU A 208 -14.83 26.71 -19.49
CA GLU A 208 -13.36 26.58 -19.37
C GLU A 208 -12.74 26.00 -20.66
N ALA A 209 -13.43 25.05 -21.28
CA ALA A 209 -13.03 24.44 -22.54
C ALA A 209 -13.04 25.45 -23.70
N ASP A 210 -14.06 26.30 -23.78
CA ASP A 210 -14.21 27.33 -24.80
C ASP A 210 -13.06 28.36 -24.77
N ARG A 211 -12.52 28.68 -23.60
CA ARG A 211 -11.35 29.57 -23.48
C ARG A 211 -10.13 29.07 -24.23
N LYS A 212 -10.03 27.73 -24.45
CA LYS A 212 -8.98 27.06 -25.21
C LYS A 212 -9.46 26.55 -26.57
N GLY A 213 -10.73 26.79 -26.94
CA GLY A 213 -11.34 26.26 -28.13
C GLY A 213 -11.47 24.74 -28.14
N ILE A 214 -11.50 24.11 -26.97
CA ILE A 214 -11.59 22.65 -26.84
C ILE A 214 -13.07 22.24 -26.88
N LYS A 215 -13.40 21.30 -27.78
CA LYS A 215 -14.76 20.79 -27.91
C LYS A 215 -14.96 19.55 -27.08
N ILE A 216 -15.90 19.61 -26.09
CA ILE A 216 -16.30 18.45 -25.31
C ILE A 216 -17.48 17.78 -26.00
N THR A 217 -17.43 16.45 -26.17
CA THR A 217 -18.50 15.67 -26.80
C THR A 217 -18.78 14.39 -26.00
N VAL A 218 -20.05 14.15 -25.71
CA VAL A 218 -20.52 12.91 -25.08
C VAL A 218 -21.10 12.03 -26.18
N LYS A 219 -20.40 10.93 -26.53
CA LYS A 219 -20.76 10.00 -27.62
C LYS A 219 -21.12 8.64 -27.04
N GLY A 220 -21.90 7.89 -27.79
CA GLY A 220 -22.28 6.51 -27.45
C GLY A 220 -23.71 6.36 -26.96
N ALA A 221 -24.42 7.49 -26.77
CA ALA A 221 -25.83 7.47 -26.42
C ALA A 221 -26.75 7.29 -27.65
N GLU A 222 -26.21 7.42 -28.88
CA GLU A 222 -27.02 7.43 -30.10
C GLU A 222 -27.51 6.04 -30.50
N ASN A 223 -26.80 4.97 -30.13
CA ASN A 223 -27.14 3.55 -30.48
C ASN A 223 -27.50 2.70 -29.28
N LEU A 224 -27.62 3.28 -28.10
CA LEU A 224 -27.88 2.57 -26.88
C LEU A 224 -29.25 2.98 -26.31
N PRO A 225 -30.03 2.04 -25.71
CA PRO A 225 -31.27 2.42 -25.09
C PRO A 225 -30.98 3.39 -23.93
N SER A 226 -31.22 4.71 -24.16
CA SER A 226 -31.18 5.70 -23.08
C SER A 226 -32.43 5.55 -22.22
N PRO A 227 -32.34 5.58 -20.91
CA PRO A 227 -31.23 5.94 -20.05
C PRO A 227 -30.30 4.77 -19.65
N PHE A 228 -28.99 5.07 -19.44
CA PHE A 228 -28.00 4.11 -18.91
C PHE A 228 -28.01 4.13 -17.39
N TRP A 229 -28.73 3.20 -16.81
CA TRP A 229 -28.86 3.08 -15.36
C TRP A 229 -27.67 2.34 -14.76
N VAL A 230 -26.98 2.96 -13.79
CA VAL A 230 -25.97 2.37 -12.95
C VAL A 230 -26.37 2.42 -11.49
N MET A 231 -25.83 1.49 -10.69
CA MET A 231 -25.94 1.51 -9.23
C MET A 231 -24.59 1.91 -8.65
N ALA A 232 -24.42 3.18 -8.28
CA ALA A 232 -23.16 3.71 -7.79
C ALA A 232 -23.40 4.94 -6.90
N ASP A 233 -22.37 5.47 -6.28
CA ASP A 233 -22.45 6.75 -5.59
C ASP A 233 -22.35 7.88 -6.61
N LYS A 234 -23.50 8.53 -6.87
CA LYS A 234 -23.62 9.58 -7.89
C LYS A 234 -22.67 10.75 -7.67
N HIS A 235 -22.46 11.14 -6.41
CA HIS A 235 -21.55 12.23 -6.07
C HIS A 235 -20.11 11.90 -6.42
N TYR A 236 -19.63 10.71 -6.04
CA TYR A 236 -18.27 10.27 -6.34
C TYR A 236 -18.05 9.99 -7.83
N ILE A 237 -19.01 9.39 -8.51
CA ILE A 237 -18.91 9.21 -9.98
C ILE A 237 -18.90 10.57 -10.68
N GLY A 238 -19.67 11.54 -10.22
CA GLY A 238 -19.60 12.93 -10.69
C GLY A 238 -18.20 13.50 -10.53
N GLN A 239 -17.55 13.29 -9.38
CA GLN A 239 -16.18 13.74 -9.14
C GLN A 239 -15.15 13.06 -10.05
N VAL A 240 -15.35 11.78 -10.44
CA VAL A 240 -14.53 11.13 -11.48
C VAL A 240 -14.63 11.89 -12.79
N PHE A 241 -15.84 12.21 -13.28
CA PHE A 241 -16.02 12.97 -14.52
C PHE A 241 -15.39 14.35 -14.43
N VAL A 242 -15.61 15.09 -13.35
CA VAL A 242 -15.01 16.41 -13.14
C VAL A 242 -13.49 16.32 -13.27
N ASN A 243 -12.85 15.39 -12.56
CA ASN A 243 -11.39 15.25 -12.59
C ASN A 243 -10.85 14.89 -13.97
N LEU A 244 -11.50 13.96 -14.67
CA LEU A 244 -11.05 13.54 -16.01
C LEU A 244 -11.27 14.64 -17.05
N ILE A 245 -12.45 15.29 -17.07
CA ILE A 245 -12.77 16.37 -18.01
C ILE A 245 -11.88 17.59 -17.77
N ILE A 246 -11.71 18.03 -16.53
CA ILE A 246 -10.83 19.17 -16.21
C ILE A 246 -9.37 18.85 -16.58
N ASN A 247 -8.90 17.62 -16.36
CA ASN A 247 -7.56 17.23 -16.80
C ASN A 247 -7.43 17.26 -18.34
N SER A 248 -8.42 16.74 -19.07
CA SER A 248 -8.47 16.78 -20.53
C SER A 248 -8.44 18.22 -21.07
N VAL A 249 -9.22 19.14 -20.49
CA VAL A 249 -9.21 20.56 -20.86
C VAL A 249 -7.87 21.22 -20.50
N ARG A 250 -7.33 20.93 -19.33
CA ARG A 250 -6.09 21.53 -18.85
C ARG A 250 -4.89 21.15 -19.71
N TYR A 251 -4.74 19.89 -20.05
CA TYR A 251 -3.63 19.35 -20.83
C TYR A 251 -3.93 19.23 -22.33
N GLY A 252 -5.14 19.56 -22.73
CA GLY A 252 -5.58 19.62 -24.11
C GLY A 252 -4.83 20.68 -24.92
N LYS A 253 -4.72 20.46 -26.23
CA LYS A 253 -4.19 21.44 -27.21
C LYS A 253 -5.26 22.51 -27.48
N GLU A 254 -4.83 23.71 -27.87
CA GLU A 254 -5.76 24.72 -28.38
C GLU A 254 -6.50 24.19 -29.63
N GLY A 255 -7.81 24.38 -29.65
CA GLY A 255 -8.67 23.81 -30.68
C GLY A 255 -8.83 22.29 -30.58
N GLY A 256 -8.45 21.70 -29.46
CA GLY A 256 -8.51 20.27 -29.23
C GLY A 256 -9.91 19.71 -29.03
N MET A 257 -9.96 18.44 -28.61
CA MET A 257 -11.21 17.78 -28.31
C MET A 257 -11.11 16.86 -27.08
N THR A 258 -12.22 16.77 -26.34
CA THR A 258 -12.46 15.78 -25.29
C THR A 258 -13.68 14.96 -25.69
N ARG A 259 -13.58 13.65 -25.68
CA ARG A 259 -14.67 12.73 -25.99
C ARG A 259 -14.96 11.83 -24.80
N ILE A 260 -16.23 11.71 -24.45
CA ILE A 260 -16.69 10.77 -23.44
C ILE A 260 -17.49 9.70 -24.17
N HIS A 261 -17.02 8.45 -24.11
CA HIS A 261 -17.64 7.30 -24.76
C HIS A 261 -18.24 6.36 -23.72
N PHE A 262 -19.42 5.82 -24.03
CA PHE A 262 -20.10 4.81 -23.24
C PHE A 262 -20.27 3.56 -24.10
N ARG A 263 -19.95 2.39 -23.54
CA ARG A 263 -20.19 1.09 -24.18
C ARG A 263 -20.81 0.14 -23.18
N ASP A 264 -21.86 -0.54 -23.62
CA ASP A 264 -22.48 -1.63 -22.86
C ASP A 264 -21.60 -2.89 -22.99
N MET A 265 -21.21 -3.44 -21.86
CA MET A 265 -20.41 -4.66 -21.75
C MET A 265 -21.19 -5.80 -21.09
N LEU A 266 -22.51 -5.81 -21.27
CA LEU A 266 -23.50 -6.75 -20.70
C LEU A 266 -23.74 -6.50 -19.20
N ASP A 267 -22.80 -6.86 -18.35
CA ASP A 267 -22.91 -6.71 -16.88
C ASP A 267 -22.36 -5.39 -16.37
N LYS A 268 -21.63 -4.65 -17.21
CA LYS A 268 -20.91 -3.41 -16.85
C LYS A 268 -21.00 -2.37 -17.96
N ILE A 269 -20.83 -1.13 -17.58
CA ILE A 269 -20.73 -0.04 -18.53
C ILE A 269 -19.27 0.42 -18.55
N LEU A 270 -18.66 0.34 -19.74
CA LEU A 270 -17.34 0.94 -19.98
C LEU A 270 -17.53 2.42 -20.29
N VAL A 271 -16.85 3.26 -19.50
CA VAL A 271 -16.78 4.71 -19.74
C VAL A 271 -15.35 5.07 -20.11
N GLU A 272 -15.17 5.68 -21.25
CA GLU A 272 -13.87 6.15 -21.75
C GLU A 272 -13.89 7.67 -21.87
N VAL A 273 -12.91 8.34 -21.33
CA VAL A 273 -12.68 9.79 -21.51
C VAL A 273 -11.39 9.92 -22.31
N GLU A 274 -11.49 10.39 -23.52
CA GLU A 274 -10.39 10.53 -24.49
C GLU A 274 -10.11 12.01 -24.76
N ASP A 275 -8.85 12.39 -24.78
CA ASP A 275 -8.39 13.70 -25.24
C ASP A 275 -7.31 13.57 -26.35
N ASN A 276 -7.12 14.64 -27.11
CA ASN A 276 -6.04 14.76 -28.07
C ASN A 276 -4.95 15.75 -27.60
N GLY A 277 -4.70 15.80 -26.32
CA GLY A 277 -3.79 16.73 -25.67
C GLY A 277 -2.31 16.38 -25.85
N SER A 278 -1.52 16.77 -24.82
CA SER A 278 -0.07 16.54 -24.81
C SER A 278 0.31 15.06 -24.69
N GLY A 279 -0.59 14.21 -24.18
CA GLY A 279 -0.30 12.83 -23.82
C GLY A 279 0.67 12.71 -22.65
N ILE A 280 0.92 11.47 -22.23
CA ILE A 280 1.74 11.11 -21.06
C ILE A 280 2.85 10.17 -21.51
N GLY A 281 4.07 10.40 -21.04
CA GLY A 281 5.22 9.52 -21.28
C GLY A 281 5.06 8.15 -20.66
N LYS A 282 5.61 7.11 -21.32
CA LYS A 282 5.55 5.73 -20.81
C LYS A 282 6.16 5.55 -19.41
N GLU A 283 7.13 6.40 -19.08
CA GLU A 283 7.81 6.39 -17.76
C GLU A 283 6.92 6.95 -16.66
N ASP A 284 6.05 7.91 -17.00
CA ASP A 284 5.16 8.59 -16.06
C ASP A 284 3.83 7.85 -15.89
N LEU A 285 3.38 7.12 -16.90
CA LEU A 285 2.06 6.47 -16.93
C LEU A 285 1.76 5.60 -15.70
N PRO A 286 2.69 4.76 -15.20
CA PRO A 286 2.46 3.98 -13.98
C PRO A 286 2.27 4.82 -12.72
N ARG A 287 2.73 6.09 -12.76
CA ARG A 287 2.81 6.97 -11.60
C ARG A 287 1.77 8.08 -11.57
N VAL A 288 1.06 8.35 -12.67
CA VAL A 288 0.11 9.47 -12.76
C VAL A 288 -1.06 9.36 -11.78
N PHE A 289 -1.33 8.18 -11.25
CA PHE A 289 -2.33 7.92 -10.20
C PHE A 289 -1.75 7.98 -8.78
N GLU A 290 -0.43 8.24 -8.63
CA GLU A 290 0.16 8.52 -7.33
C GLU A 290 -0.26 9.92 -6.85
N ARG A 291 -0.47 10.08 -5.54
CA ARG A 291 -0.83 11.36 -4.94
C ARG A 291 0.28 12.39 -5.11
N PHE A 292 -0.08 13.61 -5.53
CA PHE A 292 0.85 14.72 -5.78
C PHE A 292 1.85 14.48 -6.93
N TYR A 293 1.70 13.37 -7.68
CA TYR A 293 2.54 13.12 -8.83
C TYR A 293 2.16 14.04 -9.99
N ARG A 294 3.19 14.53 -10.70
CA ARG A 294 3.05 15.44 -11.85
C ARG A 294 4.24 15.25 -12.77
N THR A 295 3.98 15.12 -14.06
CA THR A 295 5.00 14.96 -15.10
C THR A 295 5.87 16.21 -15.27
N ASP A 296 5.29 17.41 -15.08
CA ASP A 296 5.95 18.72 -15.21
C ASP A 296 5.72 19.58 -13.96
N LYS A 297 6.70 19.63 -13.06
CA LYS A 297 6.61 20.38 -11.79
C LYS A 297 6.51 21.90 -11.96
N GLY A 298 6.99 22.45 -13.08
CA GLY A 298 7.01 23.91 -13.35
C GLY A 298 5.70 24.40 -14.00
N ARG A 299 5.42 23.90 -15.20
CA ARG A 299 4.30 24.37 -16.05
C ARG A 299 2.92 24.07 -15.46
N SER A 300 2.80 22.94 -14.75
CA SER A 300 1.53 22.55 -14.14
C SER A 300 1.22 23.30 -12.83
N ARG A 301 2.21 23.99 -12.18
CA ARG A 301 1.93 24.89 -11.05
C ARG A 301 1.19 26.15 -11.48
N GLU A 302 1.55 26.71 -12.63
CA GLU A 302 0.84 27.87 -13.21
C GLU A 302 -0.57 27.53 -13.65
N GLN A 303 -0.81 26.29 -14.04
CA GLN A 303 -2.13 25.80 -14.45
C GLN A 303 -3.02 25.30 -13.32
N GLY A 304 -2.58 25.42 -12.05
CA GLY A 304 -3.43 25.22 -10.86
C GLY A 304 -3.71 23.76 -10.47
N GLY A 305 -3.00 22.75 -11.04
CA GLY A 305 -3.20 21.35 -10.67
C GLY A 305 -2.69 21.01 -9.27
N THR A 306 -3.46 20.21 -8.50
CA THR A 306 -3.08 19.71 -7.18
C THR A 306 -2.23 18.43 -7.24
N GLY A 307 -2.32 17.68 -8.33
CA GLY A 307 -1.75 16.33 -8.46
C GLY A 307 -2.52 15.27 -7.67
N LEU A 308 -3.73 15.60 -7.22
CA LEU A 308 -4.60 14.68 -6.48
C LEU A 308 -5.75 14.13 -7.35
N GLY A 309 -6.14 14.82 -8.43
CA GLY A 309 -7.33 14.48 -9.20
C GLY A 309 -7.35 13.04 -9.72
N LEU A 310 -6.25 12.56 -10.35
CA LEU A 310 -6.19 11.17 -10.84
C LEU A 310 -6.09 10.15 -9.69
N ALA A 311 -5.45 10.50 -8.57
CA ALA A 311 -5.45 9.66 -7.38
C ALA A 311 -6.88 9.52 -6.81
N ILE A 312 -7.67 10.60 -6.80
CA ILE A 312 -9.09 10.57 -6.41
C ILE A 312 -9.89 9.66 -7.34
N VAL A 313 -9.69 9.76 -8.67
CA VAL A 313 -10.33 8.86 -9.64
C VAL A 313 -10.04 7.40 -9.30
N LYS A 314 -8.78 7.06 -9.07
CA LYS A 314 -8.37 5.71 -8.67
C LYS A 314 -9.09 5.25 -7.40
N HIS A 315 -9.04 6.04 -6.33
CA HIS A 315 -9.67 5.67 -5.06
C HIS A 315 -11.19 5.51 -5.16
N ILE A 316 -11.87 6.36 -5.94
CA ILE A 316 -13.31 6.25 -6.16
C ILE A 316 -13.65 4.95 -6.91
N VAL A 317 -12.93 4.63 -7.99
CA VAL A 317 -13.18 3.42 -8.78
C VAL A 317 -12.89 2.16 -7.96
N GLU A 318 -11.79 2.14 -7.21
CA GLU A 318 -11.44 1.03 -6.31
C GLU A 318 -12.47 0.86 -5.18
N ALA A 319 -12.99 1.96 -4.61
CA ALA A 319 -14.03 1.92 -3.57
C ALA A 319 -15.35 1.32 -4.09
N HIS A 320 -15.66 1.49 -5.39
CA HIS A 320 -16.79 0.83 -6.06
C HIS A 320 -16.51 -0.62 -6.45
N GLY A 321 -15.31 -1.16 -6.17
CA GLY A 321 -14.92 -2.53 -6.56
C GLY A 321 -14.68 -2.70 -8.05
N GLU A 322 -14.51 -1.59 -8.79
CA GLU A 322 -14.32 -1.56 -10.23
C GLU A 322 -12.85 -1.35 -10.61
N ARG A 323 -12.56 -1.46 -11.91
CA ARG A 323 -11.21 -1.32 -12.46
C ARG A 323 -11.16 -0.19 -13.48
N PHE A 324 -9.99 0.43 -13.59
CA PHE A 324 -9.71 1.39 -14.65
C PHE A 324 -8.46 0.95 -15.41
N THR A 325 -8.34 1.43 -16.63
CA THR A 325 -7.16 1.28 -17.49
C THR A 325 -6.87 2.61 -18.13
N ASP A 326 -5.61 2.90 -18.35
CA ASP A 326 -5.13 4.11 -19.00
C ASP A 326 -4.33 3.76 -20.25
N ARG A 327 -4.45 4.63 -21.25
CA ARG A 327 -3.66 4.58 -22.47
C ARG A 327 -3.29 5.99 -22.83
N SER A 328 -2.03 6.23 -23.10
CA SER A 328 -1.57 7.55 -23.53
C SER A 328 -0.34 7.45 -24.40
N GLU A 329 -0.22 8.37 -25.35
CA GLU A 329 0.94 8.51 -26.21
C GLU A 329 1.34 9.98 -26.30
N PRO A 330 2.62 10.33 -26.03
CA PRO A 330 3.11 11.70 -26.10
C PRO A 330 2.82 12.36 -27.45
N GLY A 331 2.18 13.52 -27.40
CA GLY A 331 1.80 14.29 -28.57
C GLY A 331 0.54 13.83 -29.29
N VAL A 332 -0.04 12.69 -28.93
CA VAL A 332 -1.29 12.17 -29.49
C VAL A 332 -2.46 12.47 -28.57
N GLY A 333 -2.34 12.11 -27.27
CA GLY A 333 -3.36 12.31 -26.23
C GLY A 333 -3.42 11.16 -25.23
N SER A 334 -4.47 11.15 -24.44
CA SER A 334 -4.72 10.15 -23.41
C SER A 334 -6.16 9.66 -23.42
#